data_8fec9e6188dc0fa442caaea80e5f9313
#
_entry.id   8fec9e6188dc0fa442caaea80e5f9313
#
_cell.length_a   1.000
_cell.length_b   1.000
_cell.length_c   1.000
_cell.angle_alpha   90.00
_cell.angle_beta   90.00
_cell.angle_gamma   90.00
#
_symmetry.space_group_name_H-M   'P 1'
#
loop_
_entity.id
_entity.type
_entity.pdbx_description
1 polymer ?
#
loop_
_entity_poly.entity_id
_entity_poly.type
_entity_poly.pdbx_seq_one_letter_code
_entity_poly.pdbx_strand_id
1 'polypeptide(L)'
;IEHYKLSENKYAYFALGNIYKYGSGVETDYAKAFDYYMRSLSSKGGMPFASYAVGQAYELGQGVEKDLSSAHNFYAEALNGLEKVFTKNHDDNISYKIGMMYLNGKGTDIDLECAEKYLLLSADSNNYKAQYMLGKLYQSDNKKDLQKAEKVLIKGAENAQDKTGLCEYSLGKLYLSQERYDKAASYLERSAAKDNYYAAYTLGKLYQEQFNDNALAEKHLMHAAEHKDDVMGIAAYRLGKLYLSFQEKRKALQYFIKAADKDNTYGMYAAGKILLDSRKSTEVSKGIRYLSSAADKEFEPAIYTLGKYYSSFNNTKAKEYLKRSAFEYNDPNAQYILGKMYLSENKNEMAEKCFRQCALNGNNSGQLAYGLMLLRDGQKKAAYQWLRKSARSGNDIAKKIISGKKADIPFEFRLAGCMQAQRTLLHKSSSMLRNALKSEEAKTARLMREFEIEQEMAKAKEQYHSI
;
A
#
# COMPACT_ATOMS: atom_id res chain seq x y z
N ILE A 1 -44.08 -8.12 -8.76
CA ILE A 1 -43.57 -8.60 -10.07
C ILE A 1 -44.75 -8.90 -10.99
N GLU A 2 -45.72 -9.69 -10.58
CA GLU A 2 -46.86 -10.07 -11.42
C GLU A 2 -47.68 -8.87 -11.91
N HIS A 3 -47.97 -7.90 -11.06
CA HIS A 3 -48.63 -6.66 -11.46
C HIS A 3 -47.90 -5.88 -12.54
N TYR A 4 -46.55 -5.83 -12.46
CA TYR A 4 -45.76 -5.18 -13.50
C TYR A 4 -45.74 -5.96 -14.83
N LYS A 5 -45.75 -7.30 -14.78
CA LYS A 5 -45.87 -8.14 -15.99
C LYS A 5 -47.21 -7.95 -16.72
N LEU A 6 -48.27 -7.71 -15.98
CA LEU A 6 -49.59 -7.47 -16.54
C LEU A 6 -49.77 -6.07 -17.16
N SER A 7 -48.94 -5.11 -16.75
CA SER A 7 -49.08 -3.71 -17.16
C SER A 7 -48.58 -3.39 -18.57
N GLU A 8 -47.71 -4.19 -19.14
CA GLU A 8 -47.16 -4.13 -20.51
C GLU A 8 -46.77 -2.73 -21.03
N ASN A 9 -46.33 -1.83 -20.12
CA ASN A 9 -45.93 -0.49 -20.49
C ASN A 9 -44.45 -0.22 -20.13
N LYS A 10 -43.88 0.84 -20.71
CA LYS A 10 -42.45 1.20 -20.53
C LYS A 10 -42.01 1.36 -19.09
N TYR A 11 -42.87 1.87 -18.22
CA TYR A 11 -42.55 2.06 -16.80
C TYR A 11 -42.51 0.73 -16.05
N ALA A 12 -43.47 -0.18 -16.36
CA ALA A 12 -43.52 -1.51 -15.79
C ALA A 12 -42.28 -2.34 -16.20
N TYR A 13 -41.91 -2.29 -17.50
CA TYR A 13 -40.71 -2.97 -18.00
C TYR A 13 -39.45 -2.40 -17.35
N PHE A 14 -39.32 -1.09 -17.22
CA PHE A 14 -38.18 -0.48 -16.53
C PHE A 14 -38.11 -0.88 -15.04
N ALA A 15 -39.24 -0.92 -14.35
CA ALA A 15 -39.32 -1.39 -12.97
C ALA A 15 -38.91 -2.87 -12.83
N LEU A 16 -39.35 -3.74 -13.74
CA LEU A 16 -38.94 -5.15 -13.79
C LEU A 16 -37.44 -5.29 -14.04
N GLY A 17 -36.87 -4.49 -14.96
CA GLY A 17 -35.45 -4.44 -15.18
C GLY A 17 -34.67 -4.09 -13.90
N ASN A 18 -35.11 -3.10 -13.14
CA ASN A 18 -34.51 -2.75 -11.85
C ASN A 18 -34.66 -3.87 -10.81
N ILE A 19 -35.83 -4.53 -10.73
CA ILE A 19 -36.04 -5.66 -9.81
C ILE A 19 -35.04 -6.77 -10.03
N TYR A 20 -34.85 -7.19 -11.29
CA TYR A 20 -33.88 -8.24 -11.63
C TYR A 20 -32.43 -7.77 -11.50
N LYS A 21 -32.12 -6.51 -11.80
CA LYS A 21 -30.79 -5.94 -11.64
C LYS A 21 -30.32 -5.93 -10.18
N TYR A 22 -31.20 -5.56 -9.25
CA TYR A 22 -30.87 -5.41 -7.83
C TYR A 22 -31.27 -6.60 -6.97
N GLY A 23 -31.89 -7.61 -7.54
CA GLY A 23 -32.34 -8.79 -6.79
C GLY A 23 -33.45 -8.47 -5.78
N SER A 24 -34.37 -7.52 -6.09
CA SER A 24 -35.40 -7.07 -5.15
C SER A 24 -36.54 -8.08 -5.06
N GLY A 25 -36.43 -9.03 -4.13
CA GLY A 25 -37.40 -10.13 -3.95
C GLY A 25 -37.22 -11.27 -4.95
N VAL A 26 -36.15 -11.27 -5.72
CA VAL A 26 -35.73 -12.33 -6.66
C VAL A 26 -34.22 -12.39 -6.68
N GLU A 27 -33.64 -13.46 -7.21
CA GLU A 27 -32.23 -13.50 -7.49
C GLU A 27 -31.84 -12.49 -8.57
N THR A 28 -30.63 -11.92 -8.44
CA THR A 28 -30.09 -11.00 -9.45
C THR A 28 -29.90 -11.73 -10.79
N ASP A 29 -30.50 -11.18 -11.84
CA ASP A 29 -30.41 -11.71 -13.20
C ASP A 29 -30.23 -10.56 -14.20
N TYR A 30 -28.97 -10.31 -14.55
CA TYR A 30 -28.62 -9.21 -15.45
C TYR A 30 -29.14 -9.43 -16.90
N ALA A 31 -29.28 -10.67 -17.36
CA ALA A 31 -29.80 -10.95 -18.69
C ALA A 31 -31.29 -10.60 -18.77
N LYS A 32 -32.08 -11.00 -17.78
CA LYS A 32 -33.50 -10.57 -17.68
C LYS A 32 -33.63 -9.07 -17.48
N ALA A 33 -32.76 -8.46 -16.67
CA ALA A 33 -32.77 -7.01 -16.47
C ALA A 33 -32.57 -6.28 -17.80
N PHE A 34 -31.58 -6.71 -18.61
CA PHE A 34 -31.30 -6.16 -19.91
C PHE A 34 -32.49 -6.31 -20.89
N ASP A 35 -33.08 -7.51 -20.97
CA ASP A 35 -34.26 -7.76 -21.80
C ASP A 35 -35.42 -6.82 -21.46
N TYR A 36 -35.71 -6.65 -20.17
CA TYR A 36 -36.78 -5.73 -19.71
C TYR A 36 -36.46 -4.26 -20.01
N TYR A 37 -35.20 -3.82 -19.89
CA TYR A 37 -34.83 -2.47 -20.29
C TYR A 37 -35.00 -2.27 -21.81
N MET A 38 -34.64 -3.25 -22.64
CA MET A 38 -34.86 -3.20 -24.08
C MET A 38 -36.33 -3.15 -24.44
N ARG A 39 -37.20 -3.92 -23.75
CA ARG A 39 -38.67 -3.83 -23.91
C ARG A 39 -39.22 -2.45 -23.53
N SER A 40 -38.65 -1.84 -22.48
CA SER A 40 -38.98 -0.48 -22.08
C SER A 40 -38.67 0.54 -23.18
N LEU A 41 -37.57 0.37 -23.90
CA LEU A 41 -37.16 1.24 -25.04
C LEU A 41 -38.06 1.01 -26.26
N SER A 42 -38.39 -0.23 -26.57
CA SER A 42 -39.23 -0.60 -27.71
C SER A 42 -40.71 -0.14 -27.56
N SER A 43 -41.11 0.20 -26.33
CA SER A 43 -42.45 0.72 -26.06
C SER A 43 -42.60 2.16 -26.56
N LYS A 44 -43.86 2.51 -27.00
CA LYS A 44 -44.12 3.84 -27.57
C LYS A 44 -43.62 5.00 -26.69
N GLY A 45 -42.75 5.81 -27.28
CA GLY A 45 -42.14 6.99 -26.66
C GLY A 45 -41.01 6.70 -25.70
N GLY A 46 -40.39 5.51 -25.79
CA GLY A 46 -39.14 5.15 -25.07
C GLY A 46 -39.04 5.62 -23.63
N MET A 47 -37.96 5.35 -22.97
CA MET A 47 -37.71 5.90 -21.63
C MET A 47 -36.22 6.25 -21.47
N PRO A 48 -35.82 7.52 -21.29
CA PRO A 48 -34.41 7.92 -21.20
C PRO A 48 -33.64 7.21 -20.07
N PHE A 49 -34.34 6.87 -18.97
CA PHE A 49 -33.72 6.09 -17.89
C PHE A 49 -33.43 4.63 -18.31
N ALA A 50 -34.25 4.07 -19.22
CA ALA A 50 -33.98 2.74 -19.77
C ALA A 50 -32.79 2.76 -20.74
N SER A 51 -32.69 3.80 -21.62
CA SER A 51 -31.50 4.01 -22.46
C SER A 51 -30.23 4.11 -21.60
N TYR A 52 -30.30 4.86 -20.48
CA TYR A 52 -29.18 4.92 -19.54
C TYR A 52 -28.83 3.54 -18.94
N ALA A 53 -29.81 2.75 -18.55
CA ALA A 53 -29.60 1.44 -17.95
C ALA A 53 -29.02 0.43 -18.97
N VAL A 54 -29.47 0.49 -20.25
CA VAL A 54 -28.91 -0.31 -21.33
C VAL A 54 -27.45 0.11 -21.62
N GLY A 55 -27.19 1.41 -21.67
CA GLY A 55 -25.80 1.92 -21.81
C GLY A 55 -24.91 1.41 -20.68
N GLN A 56 -25.40 1.38 -19.45
CA GLN A 56 -24.66 0.83 -18.29
C GLN A 56 -24.43 -0.69 -18.42
N ALA A 57 -25.42 -1.44 -18.94
CA ALA A 57 -25.30 -2.88 -19.17
C ALA A 57 -24.18 -3.19 -20.18
N TYR A 58 -24.12 -2.45 -21.29
CA TYR A 58 -23.02 -2.57 -22.28
C TYR A 58 -21.66 -2.12 -21.71
N GLU A 59 -21.61 -1.05 -20.91
CA GLU A 59 -20.35 -0.57 -20.28
C GLU A 59 -19.74 -1.63 -19.36
N LEU A 60 -20.58 -2.33 -18.60
CA LEU A 60 -20.17 -3.29 -17.57
C LEU A 60 -20.18 -4.75 -18.04
N GLY A 61 -20.75 -5.05 -19.19
CA GLY A 61 -20.95 -6.44 -19.66
C GLY A 61 -21.99 -7.18 -18.80
N GLN A 62 -23.03 -6.50 -18.31
CA GLN A 62 -24.04 -7.07 -17.43
C GLN A 62 -25.29 -7.50 -18.21
N GLY A 63 -25.42 -8.81 -18.43
CA GLY A 63 -26.53 -9.39 -19.21
C GLY A 63 -26.39 -9.26 -20.73
N VAL A 64 -25.31 -8.65 -21.19
CA VAL A 64 -24.94 -8.47 -22.60
C VAL A 64 -23.41 -8.42 -22.69
N GLU A 65 -22.85 -8.73 -23.85
CA GLU A 65 -21.41 -8.58 -24.10
C GLU A 65 -21.00 -7.12 -23.96
N LYS A 66 -19.84 -6.88 -23.35
CA LYS A 66 -19.31 -5.54 -23.12
C LYS A 66 -19.00 -4.85 -24.46
N ASP A 67 -19.62 -3.71 -24.70
CA ASP A 67 -19.41 -2.88 -25.88
C ASP A 67 -19.49 -1.38 -25.51
N LEU A 68 -18.34 -0.72 -25.49
CA LEU A 68 -18.24 0.69 -25.12
C LEU A 68 -18.84 1.64 -26.17
N SER A 69 -18.88 1.22 -27.46
CA SER A 69 -19.49 2.01 -28.52
C SER A 69 -21.02 2.03 -28.38
N SER A 70 -21.63 0.86 -28.19
CA SER A 70 -23.06 0.75 -27.90
C SER A 70 -23.41 1.46 -26.60
N ALA A 71 -22.58 1.33 -25.55
CA ALA A 71 -22.76 2.06 -24.29
C ALA A 71 -22.83 3.55 -24.51
N HIS A 72 -21.87 4.12 -25.28
CA HIS A 72 -21.86 5.54 -25.59
C HIS A 72 -23.11 5.99 -26.32
N ASN A 73 -23.56 5.26 -27.35
CA ASN A 73 -24.76 5.58 -28.12
C ASN A 73 -26.01 5.61 -27.26
N PHE A 74 -26.20 4.59 -26.41
CA PHE A 74 -27.36 4.55 -25.49
C PHE A 74 -27.29 5.62 -24.41
N TYR A 75 -26.11 6.00 -23.94
CA TYR A 75 -25.93 7.13 -23.05
C TYR A 75 -26.25 8.46 -23.75
N ALA A 76 -25.86 8.65 -25.02
CA ALA A 76 -26.18 9.87 -25.79
C ALA A 76 -27.71 9.98 -26.01
N GLU A 77 -28.38 8.88 -26.33
CA GLU A 77 -29.84 8.85 -26.41
C GLU A 77 -30.49 9.20 -25.06
N ALA A 78 -29.96 8.63 -23.96
CA ALA A 78 -30.43 8.92 -22.62
C ALA A 78 -30.27 10.41 -22.27
N LEU A 79 -29.09 10.99 -22.54
CA LEU A 79 -28.80 12.41 -22.26
C LEU A 79 -29.78 13.34 -22.98
N ASN A 80 -29.93 13.18 -24.30
CA ASN A 80 -30.87 13.96 -25.11
C ASN A 80 -32.33 13.81 -24.61
N GLY A 81 -32.73 12.58 -24.24
CA GLY A 81 -34.04 12.32 -23.69
C GLY A 81 -34.27 12.96 -22.32
N LEU A 82 -33.27 12.91 -21.43
CA LEU A 82 -33.35 13.53 -20.10
C LEU A 82 -33.40 15.05 -20.19
N GLU A 83 -32.63 15.68 -21.08
CA GLU A 83 -32.67 17.13 -21.31
C GLU A 83 -34.06 17.59 -21.79
N LYS A 84 -34.67 16.85 -22.73
CA LYS A 84 -36.07 17.12 -23.17
C LYS A 84 -37.08 16.99 -22.06
N VAL A 85 -36.90 16.03 -21.14
CA VAL A 85 -37.77 15.88 -19.97
C VAL A 85 -37.53 17.00 -18.97
N PHE A 86 -36.28 17.34 -18.72
CA PHE A 86 -35.90 18.41 -17.79
C PHE A 86 -36.46 19.77 -18.21
N THR A 87 -36.40 20.11 -19.49
CA THR A 87 -36.95 21.38 -20.00
C THR A 87 -38.45 21.52 -19.78
N LYS A 88 -39.19 20.41 -19.57
CA LYS A 88 -40.62 20.40 -19.30
C LYS A 88 -40.95 20.45 -17.81
N ASN A 89 -40.20 19.72 -17.00
CA ASN A 89 -40.58 19.42 -15.61
C ASN A 89 -39.67 20.08 -14.57
N HIS A 90 -38.44 20.51 -14.95
CA HIS A 90 -37.44 21.11 -14.07
C HIS A 90 -37.13 20.27 -12.82
N ASP A 91 -37.16 18.92 -12.98
CA ASP A 91 -36.94 17.97 -11.89
C ASP A 91 -35.46 17.97 -11.46
N ASP A 92 -35.21 18.17 -10.16
CA ASP A 92 -33.87 18.27 -9.59
C ASP A 92 -33.06 16.97 -9.69
N ASN A 93 -33.72 15.80 -9.64
CA ASN A 93 -33.03 14.51 -9.79
C ASN A 93 -32.61 14.27 -11.26
N ILE A 94 -33.45 14.74 -12.20
CA ILE A 94 -33.08 14.71 -13.63
C ILE A 94 -31.91 15.64 -13.88
N SER A 95 -31.96 16.88 -13.38
CA SER A 95 -30.86 17.83 -13.45
C SER A 95 -29.56 17.27 -12.86
N TYR A 96 -29.63 16.67 -11.68
CA TYR A 96 -28.49 15.96 -11.09
C TYR A 96 -27.94 14.87 -12.02
N LYS A 97 -28.82 14.05 -12.60
CA LYS A 97 -28.44 12.97 -13.51
C LYS A 97 -27.73 13.48 -14.76
N ILE A 98 -28.27 14.54 -15.38
CA ILE A 98 -27.65 15.20 -16.55
C ILE A 98 -26.27 15.74 -16.17
N GLY A 99 -26.16 16.47 -15.06
CA GLY A 99 -24.89 16.99 -14.57
C GLY A 99 -23.83 15.90 -14.35
N MET A 100 -24.25 14.75 -13.81
CA MET A 100 -23.38 13.58 -13.65
C MET A 100 -22.97 12.94 -14.98
N MET A 101 -23.84 12.98 -16.00
CA MET A 101 -23.49 12.47 -17.34
C MET A 101 -22.43 13.33 -18.01
N TYR A 102 -22.56 14.64 -17.96
CA TYR A 102 -21.54 15.60 -18.45
C TYR A 102 -20.22 15.48 -17.67
N LEU A 103 -20.31 15.33 -16.34
CA LEU A 103 -19.12 15.19 -15.47
C LEU A 103 -18.29 13.95 -15.79
N ASN A 104 -18.94 12.85 -16.20
CA ASN A 104 -18.30 11.56 -16.46
C ASN A 104 -18.16 11.24 -17.95
N GLY A 105 -18.54 12.12 -18.86
CA GLY A 105 -18.46 11.88 -20.30
C GLY A 105 -19.39 10.74 -20.77
N LYS A 106 -20.58 10.59 -20.15
CA LYS A 106 -21.51 9.53 -20.51
C LYS A 106 -22.46 9.97 -21.63
N GLY A 107 -22.18 9.47 -22.85
CA GLY A 107 -22.91 9.84 -24.07
C GLY A 107 -22.51 11.19 -24.65
N THR A 108 -21.45 11.77 -24.18
CA THR A 108 -20.84 13.04 -24.62
C THR A 108 -19.38 13.03 -24.18
N ASP A 109 -18.59 14.00 -24.62
CA ASP A 109 -17.31 14.32 -24.01
C ASP A 109 -17.52 14.89 -22.59
N ILE A 110 -16.47 14.84 -21.77
CA ILE A 110 -16.49 15.48 -20.44
C ILE A 110 -16.64 16.97 -20.63
N ASP A 111 -17.72 17.52 -20.10
CA ASP A 111 -18.01 18.97 -20.12
C ASP A 111 -18.28 19.46 -18.70
N LEU A 112 -17.27 20.07 -18.10
CA LEU A 112 -17.34 20.56 -16.71
C LEU A 112 -18.22 21.81 -16.58
N GLU A 113 -18.42 22.60 -17.65
CA GLU A 113 -19.30 23.78 -17.63
C GLU A 113 -20.77 23.34 -17.63
N CYS A 114 -21.14 22.41 -18.51
CA CYS A 114 -22.46 21.82 -18.51
C CYS A 114 -22.74 21.03 -17.22
N ALA A 115 -21.75 20.28 -16.72
CA ALA A 115 -21.86 19.57 -15.45
C ALA A 115 -22.15 20.53 -14.29
N GLU A 116 -21.36 21.62 -14.16
CA GLU A 116 -21.56 22.64 -13.13
C GLU A 116 -22.95 23.27 -13.24
N LYS A 117 -23.38 23.68 -14.43
CA LYS A 117 -24.68 24.28 -14.68
C LYS A 117 -25.83 23.40 -14.18
N TYR A 118 -25.87 22.13 -14.59
CA TYR A 118 -26.95 21.23 -14.21
C TYR A 118 -26.89 20.81 -12.74
N LEU A 119 -25.69 20.64 -12.18
CA LEU A 119 -25.51 20.38 -10.76
C LEU A 119 -25.93 21.57 -9.89
N LEU A 120 -25.69 22.82 -10.32
CA LEU A 120 -26.15 24.02 -9.62
C LEU A 120 -27.68 24.07 -9.56
N LEU A 121 -28.37 23.83 -10.68
CA LEU A 121 -29.83 23.79 -10.72
C LEU A 121 -30.40 22.75 -9.74
N SER A 122 -29.79 21.60 -9.66
CA SER A 122 -30.18 20.55 -8.70
C SER A 122 -29.85 20.95 -7.25
N ALA A 123 -28.69 21.54 -7.00
CA ALA A 123 -28.26 21.96 -5.66
C ALA A 123 -29.12 23.11 -5.11
N ASP A 124 -29.59 24.01 -5.98
CA ASP A 124 -30.48 25.11 -5.59
C ASP A 124 -31.87 24.61 -5.20
N SER A 125 -32.31 23.49 -5.79
CA SER A 125 -33.50 22.75 -5.36
C SER A 125 -33.27 21.89 -4.10
N ASN A 126 -32.18 22.15 -3.37
CA ASN A 126 -31.81 21.47 -2.11
C ASN A 126 -31.48 19.98 -2.25
N ASN A 127 -30.97 19.52 -3.40
CA ASN A 127 -30.49 18.16 -3.59
C ASN A 127 -29.09 18.02 -2.99
N TYR A 128 -28.96 17.33 -1.87
CA TYR A 128 -27.66 17.18 -1.15
C TYR A 128 -26.60 16.42 -1.98
N LYS A 129 -27.02 15.51 -2.89
CA LYS A 129 -26.09 14.79 -3.76
C LYS A 129 -25.44 15.73 -4.76
N ALA A 130 -26.23 16.68 -5.30
CA ALA A 130 -25.68 17.73 -6.18
C ALA A 130 -24.77 18.68 -5.42
N GLN A 131 -25.16 19.08 -4.19
CA GLN A 131 -24.32 19.92 -3.31
C GLN A 131 -22.97 19.24 -3.01
N TYR A 132 -22.98 17.93 -2.70
CA TYR A 132 -21.76 17.14 -2.52
C TYR A 132 -20.92 17.07 -3.79
N MET A 133 -21.51 16.80 -4.96
CA MET A 133 -20.76 16.67 -6.21
C MET A 133 -20.18 18.00 -6.66
N LEU A 134 -20.90 19.12 -6.51
CA LEU A 134 -20.34 20.45 -6.73
C LEU A 134 -19.17 20.76 -5.80
N GLY A 135 -19.31 20.41 -4.52
CA GLY A 135 -18.21 20.56 -3.57
C GLY A 135 -16.96 19.81 -4.00
N LYS A 136 -17.11 18.61 -4.54
CA LYS A 136 -16.00 17.84 -5.12
C LYS A 136 -15.45 18.47 -6.40
N LEU A 137 -16.33 18.95 -7.29
CA LEU A 137 -15.94 19.60 -8.54
C LEU A 137 -15.09 20.84 -8.25
N TYR A 138 -15.52 21.70 -7.31
CA TYR A 138 -14.76 22.89 -6.91
C TYR A 138 -13.49 22.59 -6.09
N GLN A 139 -13.29 21.39 -5.63
CA GLN A 139 -12.03 20.94 -5.02
C GLN A 139 -11.07 20.31 -6.05
N SER A 140 -11.54 20.00 -7.26
CA SER A 140 -10.71 19.42 -8.32
C SER A 140 -9.79 20.47 -8.95
N ASP A 141 -8.63 20.04 -9.47
CA ASP A 141 -7.65 20.95 -10.08
C ASP A 141 -8.21 21.69 -11.30
N ASN A 142 -9.16 21.08 -12.03
CA ASN A 142 -9.75 21.64 -13.24
C ASN A 142 -10.75 22.79 -12.99
N LYS A 143 -11.32 22.87 -11.78
CA LYS A 143 -12.33 23.87 -11.40
C LYS A 143 -12.10 24.45 -10.01
N LYS A 144 -10.86 24.51 -9.56
CA LYS A 144 -10.50 24.82 -8.17
C LYS A 144 -11.04 26.18 -7.70
N ASP A 145 -12.06 26.12 -6.86
CA ASP A 145 -12.64 27.24 -6.15
C ASP A 145 -13.06 26.79 -4.75
N LEU A 146 -12.14 26.88 -3.80
CA LEU A 146 -12.36 26.37 -2.45
C LEU A 146 -13.43 27.17 -1.67
N GLN A 147 -13.68 28.43 -2.04
CA GLN A 147 -14.72 29.24 -1.39
C GLN A 147 -16.11 28.78 -1.86
N LYS A 148 -16.30 28.53 -3.16
CA LYS A 148 -17.53 27.94 -3.66
C LYS A 148 -17.73 26.52 -3.12
N ALA A 149 -16.66 25.72 -3.03
CA ALA A 149 -16.72 24.39 -2.42
C ALA A 149 -17.22 24.45 -0.97
N GLU A 150 -16.63 25.32 -0.15
CA GLU A 150 -17.03 25.51 1.25
C GLU A 150 -18.50 25.90 1.35
N LYS A 151 -18.93 26.92 0.60
CA LYS A 151 -20.30 27.42 0.62
C LYS A 151 -21.34 26.35 0.26
N VAL A 152 -21.10 25.61 -0.80
CA VAL A 152 -22.03 24.60 -1.30
C VAL A 152 -22.10 23.40 -0.35
N LEU A 153 -20.95 23.00 0.20
CA LEU A 153 -20.88 21.86 1.15
C LEU A 153 -21.50 22.20 2.49
N ILE A 154 -21.40 23.45 2.99
CA ILE A 154 -22.10 23.90 4.20
C ILE A 154 -23.60 23.75 3.99
N LYS A 155 -24.14 24.25 2.87
CA LYS A 155 -25.57 24.08 2.55
C LYS A 155 -25.97 22.60 2.52
N GLY A 156 -25.12 21.73 1.97
CA GLY A 156 -25.35 20.29 1.95
C GLY A 156 -25.26 19.63 3.33
N ALA A 157 -24.35 20.06 4.19
CA ALA A 157 -24.19 19.57 5.55
C ALA A 157 -25.35 19.95 6.48
N GLU A 158 -26.07 21.04 6.17
CA GLU A 158 -27.27 21.46 6.87
C GLU A 158 -28.53 20.75 6.35
N ASN A 159 -28.41 20.01 5.24
CA ASN A 159 -29.52 19.33 4.63
C ASN A 159 -29.92 18.06 5.41
N ALA A 160 -31.13 18.06 5.99
CA ALA A 160 -31.64 16.93 6.77
C ALA A 160 -31.79 15.63 5.97
N GLN A 161 -31.77 15.67 4.64
CA GLN A 161 -31.82 14.50 3.78
C GLN A 161 -30.47 13.79 3.64
N ASP A 162 -29.35 14.46 3.94
CA ASP A 162 -28.02 13.83 3.99
C ASP A 162 -27.86 13.02 5.29
N LYS A 163 -28.43 11.82 5.28
CA LYS A 163 -28.29 10.86 6.39
C LYS A 163 -26.94 10.12 6.36
N THR A 164 -26.16 10.32 5.33
CA THR A 164 -24.87 9.60 5.12
C THR A 164 -23.67 10.41 5.55
N GLY A 165 -23.84 11.70 5.80
CA GLY A 165 -22.76 12.60 6.21
C GLY A 165 -21.74 12.89 5.13
N LEU A 166 -22.09 12.76 3.83
CA LEU A 166 -21.15 12.97 2.72
C LEU A 166 -20.68 14.39 2.61
N CYS A 167 -21.57 15.37 2.81
CA CYS A 167 -21.23 16.79 2.75
C CYS A 167 -20.32 17.19 3.92
N GLU A 168 -20.64 16.72 5.13
CA GLU A 168 -19.79 16.94 6.31
C GLU A 168 -18.42 16.29 6.15
N TYR A 169 -18.34 15.06 5.62
CA TYR A 169 -17.07 14.41 5.35
C TYR A 169 -16.22 15.20 4.34
N SER A 170 -16.86 15.68 3.27
CA SER A 170 -16.17 16.49 2.25
C SER A 170 -15.67 17.82 2.81
N LEU A 171 -16.46 18.49 3.68
CA LEU A 171 -16.02 19.67 4.43
C LEU A 171 -14.84 19.37 5.35
N GLY A 172 -14.91 18.27 6.09
CA GLY A 172 -13.81 17.84 6.93
C GLY A 172 -12.52 17.68 6.14
N LYS A 173 -12.59 17.03 4.96
CA LYS A 173 -11.44 16.91 4.06
C LYS A 173 -10.95 18.26 3.50
N LEU A 174 -11.87 19.16 3.16
CA LEU A 174 -11.54 20.51 2.69
C LEU A 174 -10.78 21.26 3.77
N TYR A 175 -11.24 21.24 5.01
CA TYR A 175 -10.58 21.92 6.13
C TYR A 175 -9.24 21.26 6.49
N LEU A 176 -9.11 19.93 6.36
CA LEU A 176 -7.81 19.24 6.49
C LEU A 176 -6.79 19.74 5.47
N SER A 177 -7.20 19.94 4.22
CA SER A 177 -6.30 20.46 3.17
C SER A 177 -5.88 21.92 3.40
N GLN A 178 -6.60 22.65 4.24
CA GLN A 178 -6.32 24.02 4.67
C GLN A 178 -5.63 24.09 6.05
N GLU A 179 -5.29 22.95 6.64
CA GLU A 179 -4.70 22.83 8.00
C GLU A 179 -5.59 23.40 9.11
N ARG A 180 -6.89 23.55 8.86
CA ARG A 180 -7.89 24.05 9.81
C ARG A 180 -8.46 22.88 10.62
N TYR A 181 -7.62 22.29 11.47
CA TYR A 181 -7.86 20.99 12.11
C TYR A 181 -9.08 20.96 13.01
N ASP A 182 -9.34 22.01 13.81
CA ASP A 182 -10.52 22.08 14.70
C ASP A 182 -11.83 22.04 13.92
N LYS A 183 -11.91 22.80 12.82
CA LYS A 183 -13.08 22.77 11.94
C LYS A 183 -13.22 21.42 11.25
N ALA A 184 -12.10 20.84 10.79
CA ALA A 184 -12.09 19.53 10.21
C ALA A 184 -12.62 18.47 11.20
N ALA A 185 -12.15 18.48 12.44
CA ALA A 185 -12.62 17.56 13.48
C ALA A 185 -14.14 17.70 13.70
N SER A 186 -14.64 18.93 13.88
CA SER A 186 -16.06 19.19 14.11
C SER A 186 -16.97 18.62 12.98
N TYR A 187 -16.62 18.82 11.71
CA TYR A 187 -17.40 18.28 10.60
C TYR A 187 -17.24 16.77 10.44
N LEU A 188 -16.04 16.22 10.68
CA LEU A 188 -15.81 14.78 10.65
C LEU A 188 -16.56 14.06 11.78
N GLU A 189 -16.67 14.67 12.98
CA GLU A 189 -17.48 14.14 14.09
C GLU A 189 -18.97 14.05 13.73
N ARG A 190 -19.50 15.12 13.11
CA ARG A 190 -20.89 15.12 12.62
C ARG A 190 -21.12 14.03 11.57
N SER A 191 -20.19 13.86 10.66
CA SER A 191 -20.25 12.81 9.64
C SER A 191 -20.12 11.40 10.25
N ALA A 192 -19.18 11.20 11.17
CA ALA A 192 -19.00 9.92 11.86
C ALA A 192 -20.23 9.56 12.73
N ALA A 193 -20.91 10.54 13.33
CA ALA A 193 -22.18 10.33 14.04
C ALA A 193 -23.31 9.86 13.14
N LYS A 194 -23.22 10.07 11.81
CA LYS A 194 -24.11 9.51 10.78
C LYS A 194 -23.62 8.15 10.25
N ASP A 195 -22.78 7.46 10.99
CA ASP A 195 -22.18 6.16 10.64
C ASP A 195 -21.34 6.17 9.35
N ASN A 196 -20.68 7.30 9.06
CA ASN A 196 -19.78 7.40 7.92
C ASN A 196 -18.40 6.81 8.26
N TYR A 197 -18.09 5.66 7.69
CA TYR A 197 -16.81 4.96 7.88
C TYR A 197 -15.59 5.84 7.59
N TYR A 198 -15.61 6.54 6.45
CA TYR A 198 -14.47 7.36 6.02
C TYR A 198 -14.22 8.53 6.96
N ALA A 199 -15.29 9.10 7.52
CA ALA A 199 -15.18 10.16 8.51
C ALA A 199 -14.60 9.64 9.82
N ALA A 200 -15.09 8.52 10.34
CA ALA A 200 -14.56 7.89 11.55
C ALA A 200 -13.07 7.53 11.41
N TYR A 201 -12.69 6.93 10.29
CA TYR A 201 -11.29 6.61 10.00
C TYR A 201 -10.40 7.87 9.91
N THR A 202 -10.86 8.89 9.17
CA THR A 202 -10.11 10.15 8.99
C THR A 202 -9.98 10.90 10.30
N LEU A 203 -11.02 10.90 11.12
CA LEU A 203 -11.04 11.54 12.44
C LEU A 203 -10.05 10.85 13.39
N GLY A 204 -10.06 9.51 13.44
CA GLY A 204 -9.08 8.77 14.25
C GLY A 204 -7.64 9.04 13.83
N LYS A 205 -7.42 9.20 12.52
CA LYS A 205 -6.12 9.62 11.98
C LYS A 205 -5.76 11.05 12.42
N LEU A 206 -6.69 11.97 12.33
CA LEU A 206 -6.51 13.37 12.71
C LEU A 206 -6.14 13.51 14.20
N TYR A 207 -6.88 12.84 15.08
CA TYR A 207 -6.58 12.84 16.51
C TYR A 207 -5.20 12.26 16.82
N GLN A 208 -4.81 11.20 16.13
CA GLN A 208 -3.48 10.60 16.31
C GLN A 208 -2.34 11.52 15.85
N GLU A 209 -2.48 12.12 14.65
CA GLU A 209 -1.35 12.75 13.94
C GLU A 209 -1.22 14.25 14.25
N GLN A 210 -2.32 14.95 14.51
CA GLN A 210 -2.31 16.40 14.68
C GLN A 210 -2.60 16.82 16.12
N PHE A 211 -3.58 16.21 16.76
CA PHE A 211 -3.91 16.53 18.15
C PHE A 211 -3.13 15.73 19.18
N ASN A 212 -2.46 14.65 18.74
CA ASN A 212 -1.75 13.70 19.61
C ASN A 212 -2.65 13.13 20.73
N ASP A 213 -3.97 13.09 20.48
CA ASP A 213 -4.97 12.51 21.38
C ASP A 213 -5.23 11.05 21.03
N ASN A 214 -4.46 10.19 21.67
CA ASN A 214 -4.52 8.76 21.40
C ASN A 214 -5.83 8.11 21.90
N ALA A 215 -6.51 8.68 22.88
CA ALA A 215 -7.75 8.14 23.42
C ALA A 215 -8.90 8.37 22.41
N LEU A 216 -9.02 9.58 21.87
CA LEU A 216 -9.97 9.88 20.81
C LEU A 216 -9.61 9.15 19.50
N ALA A 217 -8.32 9.05 19.18
CA ALA A 217 -7.87 8.27 18.03
C ALA A 217 -8.31 6.80 18.15
N GLU A 218 -8.09 6.17 19.30
CA GLU A 218 -8.51 4.78 19.57
C GLU A 218 -10.02 4.62 19.38
N LYS A 219 -10.82 5.50 20.02
CA LYS A 219 -12.29 5.48 19.93
C LYS A 219 -12.79 5.49 18.47
N HIS A 220 -12.30 6.42 17.67
CA HIS A 220 -12.76 6.60 16.30
C HIS A 220 -12.22 5.52 15.35
N LEU A 221 -10.95 5.09 15.53
CA LEU A 221 -10.40 3.97 14.76
C LEU A 221 -11.08 2.64 15.10
N MET A 222 -11.48 2.44 16.36
CA MET A 222 -12.24 1.25 16.76
C MET A 222 -13.60 1.22 16.08
N HIS A 223 -14.35 2.33 16.10
CA HIS A 223 -15.61 2.45 15.39
C HIS A 223 -15.44 2.15 13.88
N ALA A 224 -14.40 2.72 13.24
CA ALA A 224 -14.11 2.45 11.84
C ALA A 224 -13.72 0.98 11.58
N ALA A 225 -12.90 0.37 12.46
CA ALA A 225 -12.45 -1.02 12.29
C ALA A 225 -13.59 -2.05 12.45
N GLU A 226 -14.62 -1.72 13.21
CA GLU A 226 -15.83 -2.55 13.37
C GLU A 226 -16.84 -2.33 12.24
N HIS A 227 -16.73 -1.23 11.49
CA HIS A 227 -17.69 -0.91 10.44
C HIS A 227 -17.65 -1.91 9.27
N LYS A 228 -18.82 -2.21 8.69
CA LYS A 228 -18.94 -3.12 7.54
C LYS A 228 -18.15 -2.67 6.31
N ASP A 229 -17.99 -1.36 6.13
CA ASP A 229 -17.27 -0.77 5.00
C ASP A 229 -15.73 -0.78 5.17
N ASP A 230 -15.20 -1.25 6.31
CA ASP A 230 -13.77 -1.59 6.44
C ASP A 230 -13.44 -2.91 5.71
N VAL A 231 -13.85 -3.00 4.46
CA VAL A 231 -13.74 -4.24 3.66
C VAL A 231 -12.28 -4.67 3.48
N MET A 232 -11.37 -3.71 3.36
CA MET A 232 -9.93 -3.96 3.18
C MET A 232 -9.14 -3.97 4.50
N GLY A 233 -9.79 -3.88 5.65
CA GLY A 233 -9.14 -3.91 6.96
C GLY A 233 -8.17 -2.75 7.23
N ILE A 234 -8.38 -1.60 6.59
CA ILE A 234 -7.46 -0.45 6.69
C ILE A 234 -7.51 0.16 8.09
N ALA A 235 -8.73 0.35 8.62
CA ALA A 235 -8.91 0.90 9.95
C ALA A 235 -8.43 -0.09 11.03
N ALA A 236 -8.71 -1.38 10.85
CA ALA A 236 -8.20 -2.42 11.74
C ALA A 236 -6.66 -2.45 11.76
N TYR A 237 -6.02 -2.38 10.60
CA TYR A 237 -4.55 -2.29 10.54
C TYR A 237 -4.01 -1.07 11.27
N ARG A 238 -4.61 0.11 11.06
CA ARG A 238 -4.16 1.34 11.73
C ARG A 238 -4.33 1.28 13.23
N LEU A 239 -5.46 0.75 13.71
CA LEU A 239 -5.70 0.54 15.14
C LEU A 239 -4.69 -0.45 15.73
N GLY A 240 -4.35 -1.52 15.02
CA GLY A 240 -3.26 -2.42 15.41
C GLY A 240 -1.91 -1.70 15.56
N LYS A 241 -1.59 -0.76 14.66
CA LYS A 241 -0.39 0.09 14.79
C LYS A 241 -0.45 1.00 16.01
N LEU A 242 -1.62 1.56 16.30
CA LEU A 242 -1.81 2.41 17.48
C LEU A 242 -1.56 1.61 18.76
N TYR A 243 -2.14 0.42 18.90
CA TYR A 243 -1.87 -0.46 20.06
C TYR A 243 -0.40 -0.91 20.14
N LEU A 244 0.25 -1.10 19.01
CA LEU A 244 1.68 -1.44 19.01
C LEU A 244 2.53 -0.29 19.54
N SER A 245 2.17 0.97 19.28
CA SER A 245 2.86 2.15 19.85
C SER A 245 2.68 2.24 21.36
N PHE A 246 1.60 1.72 21.91
CA PHE A 246 1.36 1.58 23.36
C PHE A 246 2.01 0.35 23.98
N GLN A 247 2.77 -0.43 23.18
CA GLN A 247 3.35 -1.71 23.58
C GLN A 247 2.30 -2.80 23.95
N GLU A 248 1.03 -2.59 23.62
CA GLU A 248 -0.07 -3.54 23.82
C GLU A 248 -0.09 -4.61 22.72
N LYS A 249 0.95 -5.42 22.65
CA LYS A 249 1.17 -6.42 21.58
C LYS A 249 -0.02 -7.36 21.36
N ARG A 250 -0.75 -7.74 22.44
CA ARG A 250 -1.91 -8.66 22.31
C ARG A 250 -3.05 -8.00 21.56
N LYS A 251 -3.42 -6.78 21.91
CA LYS A 251 -4.47 -6.03 21.19
C LYS A 251 -4.02 -5.71 19.76
N ALA A 252 -2.77 -5.27 19.59
CA ALA A 252 -2.20 -5.04 18.26
C ALA A 252 -2.35 -6.28 17.35
N LEU A 253 -1.99 -7.46 17.86
CA LEU A 253 -2.12 -8.72 17.12
C LEU A 253 -3.57 -9.03 16.75
N GLN A 254 -4.53 -8.83 17.66
CA GLN A 254 -5.95 -9.05 17.36
C GLN A 254 -6.42 -8.22 16.16
N TYR A 255 -6.08 -6.93 16.13
CA TYR A 255 -6.48 -6.04 15.03
C TYR A 255 -5.68 -6.27 13.75
N PHE A 256 -4.40 -6.67 13.84
CA PHE A 256 -3.65 -7.09 12.66
C PHE A 256 -4.22 -8.38 12.06
N ILE A 257 -4.65 -9.34 12.87
CA ILE A 257 -5.35 -10.54 12.39
C ILE A 257 -6.67 -10.14 11.73
N LYS A 258 -7.46 -9.26 12.37
CA LYS A 258 -8.71 -8.75 11.78
C LYS A 258 -8.48 -8.09 10.41
N ALA A 259 -7.41 -7.32 10.26
CA ALA A 259 -7.01 -6.76 8.98
C ALA A 259 -6.58 -7.84 7.98
N ALA A 260 -5.78 -8.81 8.43
CA ALA A 260 -5.31 -9.92 7.59
C ALA A 260 -6.46 -10.79 7.07
N ASP A 261 -7.46 -11.06 7.91
CA ASP A 261 -8.66 -11.83 7.55
C ASP A 261 -9.54 -11.10 6.52
N LYS A 262 -9.39 -9.77 6.40
CA LYS A 262 -9.95 -8.92 5.33
C LYS A 262 -8.99 -8.72 4.15
N ASP A 263 -8.04 -9.63 3.98
CA ASP A 263 -7.09 -9.65 2.88
C ASP A 263 -6.10 -8.47 2.83
N ASN A 264 -5.92 -7.77 3.96
CA ASN A 264 -4.97 -6.65 4.07
C ASN A 264 -3.52 -7.16 4.16
N THR A 265 -2.73 -6.90 3.15
CA THR A 265 -1.34 -7.37 3.06
C THR A 265 -0.45 -6.84 4.20
N TYR A 266 -0.63 -5.59 4.61
CA TYR A 266 0.10 -5.01 5.73
C TYR A 266 -0.31 -5.65 7.07
N GLY A 267 -1.60 -5.98 7.22
CA GLY A 267 -2.12 -6.72 8.37
C GLY A 267 -1.54 -8.14 8.44
N MET A 268 -1.50 -8.84 7.30
CA MET A 268 -0.86 -10.16 7.19
C MET A 268 0.62 -10.11 7.62
N TYR A 269 1.36 -9.14 7.10
CA TYR A 269 2.77 -8.98 7.45
C TYR A 269 2.96 -8.68 8.94
N ALA A 270 2.20 -7.72 9.49
CA ALA A 270 2.33 -7.32 10.88
C ALA A 270 1.94 -8.45 11.85
N ALA A 271 0.82 -9.14 11.59
CA ALA A 271 0.40 -10.30 12.37
C ALA A 271 1.42 -11.44 12.27
N GLY A 272 1.87 -11.75 11.06
CA GLY A 272 2.85 -12.79 10.81
C GLY A 272 4.16 -12.55 11.54
N LYS A 273 4.67 -11.32 11.50
CA LYS A 273 5.90 -10.93 12.19
C LYS A 273 5.80 -11.09 13.72
N ILE A 274 4.69 -10.67 14.32
CA ILE A 274 4.48 -10.83 15.77
C ILE A 274 4.37 -12.32 16.14
N LEU A 275 3.69 -13.12 15.32
CA LEU A 275 3.47 -14.54 15.58
C LEU A 275 4.75 -15.37 15.40
N LEU A 276 5.70 -14.95 14.54
CA LEU A 276 7.00 -15.62 14.42
C LEU A 276 7.83 -15.56 15.71
N ASP A 277 7.66 -14.52 16.52
CA ASP A 277 8.37 -14.36 17.79
C ASP A 277 7.74 -15.19 18.93
N SER A 278 6.68 -15.93 18.66
CA SER A 278 6.01 -16.77 19.67
C SER A 278 6.78 -18.04 20.00
N ARG A 279 6.68 -18.48 21.26
CA ARG A 279 7.22 -19.77 21.71
C ARG A 279 6.33 -20.96 21.32
N LYS A 280 5.08 -20.72 20.88
CA LYS A 280 4.13 -21.78 20.52
C LYS A 280 4.23 -22.09 19.03
N SER A 281 4.51 -23.34 18.71
CA SER A 281 4.65 -23.79 17.32
C SER A 281 3.41 -23.54 16.46
N THR A 282 2.21 -23.63 17.05
CA THR A 282 0.94 -23.34 16.37
C THR A 282 0.81 -21.86 15.98
N GLU A 283 1.25 -20.94 16.84
CA GLU A 283 1.27 -19.50 16.55
C GLU A 283 2.31 -19.18 15.47
N VAL A 284 3.52 -19.75 15.56
CA VAL A 284 4.57 -19.63 14.54
C VAL A 284 4.06 -20.14 13.19
N SER A 285 3.40 -21.31 13.15
CA SER A 285 2.83 -21.84 11.89
C SER A 285 1.77 -20.92 11.31
N LYS A 286 0.92 -20.31 12.15
CA LYS A 286 -0.06 -19.30 11.72
C LYS A 286 0.65 -18.04 11.17
N GLY A 287 1.73 -17.61 11.82
CA GLY A 287 2.57 -16.49 11.40
C GLY A 287 3.20 -16.72 10.03
N ILE A 288 3.76 -17.91 9.81
CA ILE A 288 4.31 -18.31 8.50
C ILE A 288 3.23 -18.25 7.43
N ARG A 289 2.02 -18.75 7.70
CA ARG A 289 0.91 -18.72 6.74
C ARG A 289 0.56 -17.29 6.32
N TYR A 290 0.42 -16.36 7.28
CA TYR A 290 0.15 -14.97 6.96
C TYR A 290 1.28 -14.31 6.16
N LEU A 291 2.54 -14.58 6.52
CA LEU A 291 3.68 -14.07 5.76
C LEU A 291 3.76 -14.67 4.36
N SER A 292 3.44 -15.98 4.19
CA SER A 292 3.39 -16.60 2.86
C SER A 292 2.30 -15.96 2.02
N SER A 293 1.09 -15.75 2.55
CA SER A 293 0.01 -15.05 1.83
C SER A 293 0.40 -13.63 1.42
N ALA A 294 1.15 -12.91 2.27
CA ALA A 294 1.67 -11.59 1.90
C ALA A 294 2.77 -11.67 0.83
N ALA A 295 3.63 -12.69 0.90
CA ALA A 295 4.68 -12.94 -0.09
C ALA A 295 4.12 -13.36 -1.46
N ASP A 296 3.01 -14.10 -1.49
CA ASP A 296 2.27 -14.46 -2.71
C ASP A 296 1.66 -13.22 -3.39
N LYS A 297 1.40 -12.18 -2.62
CA LYS A 297 1.00 -10.84 -3.10
C LYS A 297 2.20 -9.94 -3.43
N GLU A 298 3.37 -10.51 -3.58
CA GLU A 298 4.60 -9.81 -3.94
C GLU A 298 5.03 -8.74 -2.90
N PHE A 299 4.60 -8.88 -1.64
CA PHE A 299 4.99 -7.96 -0.59
C PHE A 299 6.42 -8.25 -0.11
N GLU A 300 7.38 -7.48 -0.62
CA GLU A 300 8.82 -7.67 -0.40
C GLU A 300 9.21 -7.84 1.08
N PRO A 301 8.69 -7.04 2.06
CA PRO A 301 9.07 -7.23 3.46
C PRO A 301 8.70 -8.62 4.02
N ALA A 302 7.62 -9.25 3.51
CA ALA A 302 7.25 -10.61 3.90
C ALA A 302 8.18 -11.65 3.29
N ILE A 303 8.55 -11.48 2.02
CA ILE A 303 9.50 -12.33 1.30
C ILE A 303 10.85 -12.33 2.04
N TYR A 304 11.39 -11.16 2.34
CA TYR A 304 12.62 -11.03 3.13
C TYR A 304 12.51 -11.68 4.51
N THR A 305 11.41 -11.43 5.23
CA THR A 305 11.20 -11.94 6.59
C THR A 305 11.16 -13.47 6.61
N LEU A 306 10.49 -14.10 5.64
CA LEU A 306 10.48 -15.56 5.48
C LEU A 306 11.86 -16.11 5.15
N GLY A 307 12.57 -15.47 4.23
CA GLY A 307 13.92 -15.85 3.87
C GLY A 307 14.88 -15.79 5.06
N LYS A 308 14.80 -14.70 5.84
CA LYS A 308 15.58 -14.53 7.07
C LYS A 308 15.18 -15.58 8.12
N TYR A 309 13.91 -15.84 8.32
CA TYR A 309 13.43 -16.86 9.26
C TYR A 309 13.95 -18.25 8.92
N TYR A 310 13.82 -18.69 7.66
CA TYR A 310 14.28 -19.99 7.21
C TYR A 310 15.81 -20.11 7.18
N SER A 311 16.56 -19.03 7.13
CA SER A 311 18.03 -19.09 7.06
C SER A 311 18.70 -19.77 8.25
N SER A 312 17.99 -19.89 9.38
CA SER A 312 18.49 -20.53 10.60
C SER A 312 18.38 -22.04 10.60
N PHE A 313 17.50 -22.65 9.77
CA PHE A 313 17.21 -24.10 9.86
C PHE A 313 16.76 -24.78 8.55
N ASN A 314 16.44 -24.03 7.50
CA ASN A 314 16.02 -24.58 6.20
C ASN A 314 16.65 -23.82 5.04
N ASN A 315 17.85 -24.23 4.66
CA ASN A 315 18.61 -23.57 3.59
C ASN A 315 17.90 -23.53 2.23
N THR A 316 17.08 -24.52 1.89
CA THR A 316 16.38 -24.57 0.61
C THR A 316 15.32 -23.47 0.53
N LYS A 317 14.39 -23.43 1.51
CA LYS A 317 13.38 -22.37 1.58
C LYS A 317 13.99 -20.98 1.79
N ALA A 318 15.03 -20.88 2.61
CA ALA A 318 15.74 -19.62 2.80
C ALA A 318 16.24 -19.06 1.47
N LYS A 319 16.93 -19.87 0.65
CA LYS A 319 17.44 -19.44 -0.66
C LYS A 319 16.34 -19.08 -1.64
N GLU A 320 15.22 -19.79 -1.63
CA GLU A 320 14.08 -19.49 -2.47
C GLU A 320 13.59 -18.06 -2.22
N TYR A 321 13.25 -17.73 -0.97
CA TYR A 321 12.76 -16.40 -0.60
C TYR A 321 13.85 -15.33 -0.69
N LEU A 322 15.08 -15.62 -0.24
CA LEU A 322 16.17 -14.64 -0.29
C LEU A 322 16.60 -14.31 -1.71
N LYS A 323 16.54 -15.26 -2.67
CA LYS A 323 16.81 -14.96 -4.08
C LYS A 323 15.79 -14.01 -4.65
N ARG A 324 14.49 -14.23 -4.37
CA ARG A 324 13.44 -13.30 -4.79
C ARG A 324 13.71 -11.90 -4.22
N SER A 325 13.89 -11.78 -2.90
CA SER A 325 14.16 -10.49 -2.25
C SER A 325 15.44 -9.82 -2.78
N ALA A 326 16.53 -10.61 -2.94
CA ALA A 326 17.84 -10.09 -3.34
C ALA A 326 17.91 -9.65 -4.81
N PHE A 327 17.24 -10.33 -5.73
CA PHE A 327 17.45 -10.12 -7.18
C PHE A 327 16.23 -9.52 -7.88
N GLU A 328 14.99 -9.81 -7.45
CA GLU A 328 13.80 -9.22 -8.03
C GLU A 328 13.53 -7.83 -7.40
N TYR A 329 13.74 -7.70 -6.07
CA TYR A 329 13.51 -6.45 -5.32
C TYR A 329 14.79 -5.69 -4.96
N ASN A 330 15.95 -6.24 -5.31
CA ASN A 330 17.26 -5.63 -5.08
C ASN A 330 17.56 -5.30 -3.59
N ASP A 331 16.98 -6.09 -2.64
CA ASP A 331 17.15 -5.85 -1.20
C ASP A 331 18.59 -6.16 -0.74
N PRO A 332 19.33 -5.17 -0.24
CA PRO A 332 20.71 -5.37 0.17
C PRO A 332 20.85 -6.28 1.40
N ASN A 333 19.86 -6.37 2.27
CA ASN A 333 19.93 -7.26 3.43
C ASN A 333 19.76 -8.71 3.01
N ALA A 334 18.85 -9.00 2.06
CA ALA A 334 18.71 -10.33 1.46
C ALA A 334 19.97 -10.74 0.70
N GLN A 335 20.58 -9.83 -0.08
CA GLN A 335 21.85 -10.05 -0.78
C GLN A 335 22.98 -10.40 0.21
N TYR A 336 23.04 -9.71 1.35
CA TYR A 336 24.03 -9.99 2.38
C TYR A 336 23.85 -11.38 3.01
N ILE A 337 22.61 -11.72 3.43
CA ILE A 337 22.32 -13.04 4.02
C ILE A 337 22.59 -14.16 3.01
N LEU A 338 22.12 -14.00 1.78
CA LEU A 338 22.33 -14.98 0.70
C LEU A 338 23.83 -15.16 0.40
N GLY A 339 24.59 -14.07 0.40
CA GLY A 339 26.05 -14.12 0.26
C GLY A 339 26.72 -14.93 1.37
N LYS A 340 26.30 -14.73 2.62
CA LYS A 340 26.78 -15.54 3.77
C LYS A 340 26.44 -17.01 3.61
N MET A 341 25.23 -17.34 3.16
CA MET A 341 24.82 -18.74 2.92
C MET A 341 25.65 -19.39 1.82
N TYR A 342 25.92 -18.69 0.72
CA TYR A 342 26.81 -19.20 -0.32
C TYR A 342 28.24 -19.37 0.16
N LEU A 343 28.72 -18.46 1.01
CA LEU A 343 30.06 -18.54 1.57
C LEU A 343 30.22 -19.77 2.48
N SER A 344 29.22 -20.08 3.30
CA SER A 344 29.21 -21.29 4.16
C SER A 344 29.16 -22.58 3.35
N GLU A 345 28.65 -22.53 2.11
CA GLU A 345 28.64 -23.66 1.17
C GLU A 345 29.88 -23.73 0.27
N ASN A 346 30.90 -22.90 0.52
CA ASN A 346 32.10 -22.76 -0.30
C ASN A 346 31.81 -22.33 -1.77
N LYS A 347 30.63 -21.74 -2.04
CA LYS A 347 30.24 -21.18 -3.35
C LYS A 347 30.72 -19.74 -3.46
N ASN A 348 32.05 -19.55 -3.52
CA ASN A 348 32.68 -18.25 -3.39
C ASN A 348 32.30 -17.24 -4.46
N GLU A 349 32.18 -17.66 -5.72
CA GLU A 349 31.78 -16.78 -6.83
C GLU A 349 30.35 -16.23 -6.65
N MET A 350 29.41 -17.08 -6.21
CA MET A 350 28.03 -16.66 -5.93
C MET A 350 27.95 -15.74 -4.71
N ALA A 351 28.76 -16.02 -3.69
CA ALA A 351 28.86 -15.16 -2.50
C ALA A 351 29.41 -13.78 -2.89
N GLU A 352 30.49 -13.73 -3.70
CA GLU A 352 31.08 -12.48 -4.18
C GLU A 352 30.07 -11.66 -4.99
N LYS A 353 29.32 -12.29 -5.91
CA LYS A 353 28.27 -11.62 -6.69
C LYS A 353 27.24 -10.96 -5.78
N CYS A 354 26.77 -11.68 -4.75
CA CYS A 354 25.81 -11.16 -3.78
C CYS A 354 26.40 -10.00 -2.96
N PHE A 355 27.61 -10.12 -2.43
CA PHE A 355 28.25 -9.08 -1.64
C PHE A 355 28.59 -7.85 -2.48
N ARG A 356 29.01 -8.04 -3.74
CA ARG A 356 29.27 -6.94 -4.67
C ARG A 356 28.01 -6.12 -4.91
N GLN A 357 26.87 -6.79 -5.20
CA GLN A 357 25.60 -6.10 -5.41
C GLN A 357 25.14 -5.39 -4.14
N CYS A 358 25.22 -6.06 -2.99
CA CYS A 358 24.93 -5.48 -1.69
C CYS A 358 25.78 -4.22 -1.39
N ALA A 359 27.06 -4.26 -1.73
CA ALA A 359 27.98 -3.14 -1.55
C ALA A 359 27.66 -1.96 -2.49
N LEU A 360 27.28 -2.26 -3.74
CA LEU A 360 26.82 -1.25 -4.71
C LEU A 360 25.54 -0.56 -4.26
N ASN A 361 24.63 -1.27 -3.61
CA ASN A 361 23.41 -0.74 -3.00
C ASN A 361 23.65 0.03 -1.69
N GLY A 362 24.90 0.31 -1.35
CA GLY A 362 25.26 1.18 -0.23
C GLY A 362 25.26 0.50 1.15
N ASN A 363 24.97 -0.78 1.26
CA ASN A 363 24.95 -1.49 2.54
C ASN A 363 26.37 -1.60 3.12
N ASN A 364 26.58 -1.08 4.32
CA ASN A 364 27.89 -1.02 4.95
C ASN A 364 28.49 -2.40 5.29
N SER A 365 27.65 -3.36 5.67
CA SER A 365 28.07 -4.76 5.90
C SER A 365 28.42 -5.47 4.59
N GLY A 366 27.68 -5.18 3.50
CA GLY A 366 28.00 -5.65 2.16
C GLY A 366 29.32 -5.08 1.65
N GLN A 367 29.58 -3.79 1.89
CA GLN A 367 30.87 -3.16 1.55
C GLN A 367 32.04 -3.78 2.29
N LEU A 368 31.88 -4.09 3.59
CA LEU A 368 32.86 -4.84 4.38
C LEU A 368 33.07 -6.23 3.77
N ALA A 369 31.98 -6.98 3.56
CA ALA A 369 32.02 -8.34 3.06
C ALA A 369 32.71 -8.44 1.70
N TYR A 370 32.35 -7.57 0.76
CA TYR A 370 32.97 -7.52 -0.56
C TYR A 370 34.42 -7.12 -0.46
N GLY A 371 34.79 -6.13 0.39
CA GLY A 371 36.17 -5.76 0.65
C GLY A 371 37.01 -6.92 1.19
N LEU A 372 36.46 -7.75 2.10
CA LEU A 372 37.13 -8.95 2.61
C LEU A 372 37.31 -10.03 1.53
N MET A 373 36.32 -10.23 0.65
CA MET A 373 36.43 -11.16 -0.49
C MET A 373 37.55 -10.73 -1.45
N LEU A 374 37.62 -9.45 -1.80
CA LEU A 374 38.68 -8.89 -2.65
C LEU A 374 40.05 -9.00 -2.00
N LEU A 375 40.17 -8.88 -0.66
CA LEU A 375 41.44 -9.13 0.05
C LEU A 375 41.89 -10.58 -0.09
N ARG A 376 40.94 -11.53 0.06
CA ARG A 376 41.23 -12.97 -0.14
C ARG A 376 41.79 -13.23 -1.53
N ASP A 377 41.22 -12.58 -2.57
CA ASP A 377 41.61 -12.79 -3.96
C ASP A 377 42.81 -11.92 -4.39
N GLY A 378 43.48 -11.28 -3.43
CA GLY A 378 44.69 -10.49 -3.67
C GLY A 378 44.48 -9.10 -4.27
N GLN A 379 43.23 -8.67 -4.47
CA GLN A 379 42.86 -7.39 -5.08
C GLN A 379 42.92 -6.23 -4.07
N LYS A 380 44.07 -5.96 -3.49
CA LYS A 380 44.27 -5.03 -2.37
C LYS A 380 43.70 -3.65 -2.60
N LYS A 381 44.01 -3.01 -3.75
CA LYS A 381 43.60 -1.63 -4.05
C LYS A 381 42.08 -1.48 -4.03
N ALA A 382 41.37 -2.38 -4.71
CA ALA A 382 39.92 -2.40 -4.75
C ALA A 382 39.30 -2.72 -3.36
N ALA A 383 39.90 -3.68 -2.64
CA ALA A 383 39.47 -4.04 -1.28
C ALA A 383 39.51 -2.83 -0.33
N TYR A 384 40.61 -2.07 -0.33
CA TYR A 384 40.70 -0.87 0.52
C TYR A 384 39.72 0.23 0.15
N GLN A 385 39.39 0.38 -1.11
CA GLN A 385 38.34 1.33 -1.51
C GLN A 385 37.00 0.99 -0.87
N TRP A 386 36.59 -0.28 -0.88
CA TRP A 386 35.35 -0.74 -0.27
C TRP A 386 35.38 -0.71 1.25
N LEU A 387 36.49 -1.11 1.86
CA LEU A 387 36.65 -1.03 3.32
C LEU A 387 36.61 0.42 3.82
N ARG A 388 37.20 1.38 3.09
CA ARG A 388 37.08 2.82 3.42
C ARG A 388 35.62 3.31 3.31
N LYS A 389 34.89 2.88 2.28
CA LYS A 389 33.44 3.21 2.17
C LYS A 389 32.66 2.66 3.37
N SER A 390 32.88 1.40 3.70
CA SER A 390 32.23 0.76 4.86
C SER A 390 32.56 1.48 6.18
N ALA A 391 33.83 1.85 6.38
CA ALA A 391 34.27 2.57 7.57
C ALA A 391 33.66 3.97 7.68
N ARG A 392 33.52 4.70 6.55
CA ARG A 392 32.85 6.01 6.49
C ARG A 392 31.38 5.89 6.80
N SER A 393 30.75 4.78 6.40
CA SER A 393 29.35 4.45 6.73
C SER A 393 29.15 3.92 8.17
N GLY A 394 30.18 3.97 9.00
CA GLY A 394 30.06 3.67 10.42
C GLY A 394 30.46 2.24 10.84
N ASN A 395 30.87 1.36 9.92
CA ASN A 395 31.22 -0.02 10.26
C ASN A 395 32.52 -0.09 11.07
N ASP A 396 32.42 -0.53 12.32
CA ASP A 396 33.56 -0.54 13.25
C ASP A 396 34.62 -1.61 12.91
N ILE A 397 34.22 -2.74 12.31
CA ILE A 397 35.18 -3.74 11.83
C ILE A 397 36.03 -3.14 10.71
N ALA A 398 35.40 -2.48 9.74
CA ALA A 398 36.08 -1.82 8.66
C ALA A 398 37.01 -0.70 9.16
N LYS A 399 36.58 0.11 10.16
CA LYS A 399 37.43 1.14 10.81
C LYS A 399 38.65 0.52 11.47
N LYS A 400 38.45 -0.59 12.22
CA LYS A 400 39.59 -1.29 12.85
C LYS A 400 40.56 -1.84 11.80
N ILE A 401 40.05 -2.45 10.70
CA ILE A 401 40.89 -2.97 9.62
C ILE A 401 41.73 -1.86 8.99
N ILE A 402 41.11 -0.73 8.64
CA ILE A 402 41.83 0.38 7.98
C ILE A 402 42.86 1.04 8.90
N SER A 403 42.53 1.18 10.21
CA SER A 403 43.45 1.73 11.21
C SER A 403 44.47 0.72 11.71
N GLY A 404 44.47 -0.52 11.21
CA GLY A 404 45.36 -1.59 11.59
C GLY A 404 45.23 -2.09 13.02
N LYS A 405 44.09 -1.85 13.63
CA LYS A 405 43.76 -2.39 14.93
C LYS A 405 43.17 -3.81 14.79
N LYS A 406 43.28 -4.58 15.84
CA LYS A 406 42.67 -5.91 15.91
C LYS A 406 41.16 -5.80 15.62
N ALA A 407 40.67 -6.51 14.62
CA ALA A 407 39.26 -6.52 14.25
C ALA A 407 38.69 -7.96 14.35
N ASP A 408 37.51 -8.06 14.90
CA ASP A 408 36.80 -9.33 14.94
C ASP A 408 36.05 -9.57 13.63
N ILE A 409 36.67 -10.35 12.74
CA ILE A 409 36.14 -10.68 11.44
C ILE A 409 35.10 -11.81 11.63
N PRO A 410 33.89 -11.69 11.04
CA PRO A 410 32.87 -12.72 11.13
C PRO A 410 33.36 -14.10 10.69
N PHE A 411 32.92 -15.13 11.39
CA PHE A 411 33.43 -16.51 11.28
C PHE A 411 33.39 -17.05 9.84
N GLU A 412 32.34 -16.76 9.09
CA GLU A 412 32.16 -17.21 7.71
C GLU A 412 33.30 -16.74 6.80
N PHE A 413 33.78 -15.51 7.01
CA PHE A 413 34.91 -14.97 6.24
C PHE A 413 36.25 -15.55 6.68
N ARG A 414 36.34 -15.95 7.93
CA ARG A 414 37.53 -16.67 8.44
C ARG A 414 37.66 -18.05 7.79
N LEU A 415 36.58 -18.82 7.73
CA LEU A 415 36.54 -20.13 7.08
C LEU A 415 36.80 -20.08 5.58
N ALA A 416 36.33 -19.06 4.90
CA ALA A 416 36.51 -18.88 3.46
C ALA A 416 37.93 -18.47 3.05
N GLY A 417 38.92 -18.53 3.97
CA GLY A 417 40.31 -18.23 3.67
C GLY A 417 40.63 -16.73 3.56
N CYS A 418 39.70 -15.83 3.81
CA CYS A 418 39.93 -14.39 3.78
C CYS A 418 41.07 -13.96 4.74
N MET A 419 41.24 -14.71 5.84
CA MET A 419 42.30 -14.51 6.81
C MET A 419 43.69 -15.00 6.32
N GLN A 420 43.73 -16.15 5.65
CA GLN A 420 44.96 -16.73 5.16
C GLN A 420 45.57 -15.86 4.05
N ALA A 421 44.74 -15.35 3.16
CA ALA A 421 45.15 -14.35 2.17
C ALA A 421 45.66 -13.07 2.82
N GLN A 422 45.05 -12.62 3.89
CA GLN A 422 45.46 -11.45 4.66
C GLN A 422 46.82 -11.68 5.34
N ARG A 423 47.08 -12.85 5.97
CA ARG A 423 48.38 -13.22 6.54
C ARG A 423 49.47 -13.30 5.48
N THR A 424 49.18 -13.93 4.34
CA THR A 424 50.14 -14.04 3.21
C THR A 424 50.49 -12.67 2.65
N LEU A 425 49.53 -11.74 2.60
CA LEU A 425 49.72 -10.38 2.18
C LEU A 425 50.57 -9.57 3.17
N LEU A 426 50.37 -9.76 4.47
CA LEU A 426 51.16 -9.14 5.53
C LEU A 426 52.60 -9.62 5.49
N HIS A 427 52.88 -10.91 5.27
CA HIS A 427 54.23 -11.46 5.16
C HIS A 427 54.96 -11.04 3.89
N LYS A 428 54.30 -11.09 2.72
CA LYS A 428 54.92 -10.65 1.45
C LYS A 428 55.15 -9.14 1.38
N SER A 429 54.36 -8.34 2.08
CA SER A 429 54.50 -6.89 2.06
C SER A 429 55.59 -6.37 3.02
N SER A 430 56.10 -7.22 3.93
CA SER A 430 57.12 -6.79 4.91
C SER A 430 58.42 -6.32 4.29
N SER A 431 58.81 -6.84 3.14
CA SER A 431 60.02 -6.40 2.42
C SER A 431 59.78 -5.18 1.51
N MET A 432 58.60 -5.07 0.91
CA MET A 432 58.23 -3.91 0.07
C MET A 432 57.78 -2.67 0.88
N LEU A 433 57.20 -2.88 2.06
CA LEU A 433 56.65 -1.82 2.91
C LEU A 433 57.68 -0.98 3.66
N ARG A 434 58.92 -1.49 3.87
CA ARG A 434 59.98 -0.66 4.47
C ARG A 434 60.32 0.56 3.63
N ASN A 435 60.16 0.50 2.32
CA ASN A 435 60.47 1.59 1.40
C ASN A 435 59.31 2.55 1.10
N ALA A 436 58.05 2.13 1.42
CA ALA A 436 56.86 2.92 1.15
C ALA A 436 56.30 3.69 2.38
N LEU A 437 57.01 3.65 3.51
CA LEU A 437 56.61 4.16 4.84
C LEU A 437 56.46 5.70 4.97
N LYS A 438 56.64 6.46 3.89
CA LYS A 438 56.50 7.94 3.90
C LYS A 438 55.12 8.46 3.44
N SER A 439 54.23 7.61 3.04
CA SER A 439 52.87 8.03 2.62
C SER A 439 51.79 7.55 3.60
N GLU A 440 50.63 8.22 3.61
CA GLU A 440 49.48 7.80 4.44
C GLU A 440 48.99 6.37 4.14
N GLU A 441 49.22 5.88 2.91
CA GLU A 441 48.93 4.50 2.53
C GLU A 441 49.87 3.50 3.24
N ALA A 442 51.12 3.88 3.51
CA ALA A 442 52.05 3.08 4.26
C ALA A 442 51.77 3.05 5.77
N LYS A 443 51.25 4.16 6.33
CA LYS A 443 50.72 4.18 7.70
C LYS A 443 49.55 3.19 7.85
N THR A 444 48.60 3.17 6.90
CA THR A 444 47.45 2.26 6.90
C THR A 444 47.90 0.79 6.80
N ALA A 445 48.94 0.50 6.02
CA ALA A 445 49.47 -0.86 5.91
C ALA A 445 50.23 -1.32 7.16
N ARG A 446 50.94 -0.41 7.88
CA ARG A 446 51.59 -0.72 9.17
C ARG A 446 50.57 -1.05 10.27
N LEU A 447 49.44 -0.38 10.25
CA LEU A 447 48.37 -0.59 11.18
C LEU A 447 47.64 -1.96 10.99
N MET A 448 47.86 -2.62 9.83
CA MET A 448 47.32 -3.98 9.60
C MET A 448 48.23 -5.12 10.10
N ARG A 449 49.50 -4.83 10.52
CA ARG A 449 50.38 -5.84 11.11
C ARG A 449 49.95 -6.25 12.52
N GLU A 450 49.27 -5.36 13.23
CA GLU A 450 48.77 -5.61 14.57
C GLU A 450 47.48 -6.45 14.57
N PHE A 451 47.16 -7.07 13.44
CA PHE A 451 45.95 -7.92 13.26
C PHE A 451 46.22 -9.36 13.74
N GLU A 452 46.30 -9.53 15.05
CA GLU A 452 46.36 -10.85 15.63
C GLU A 452 44.96 -11.49 15.65
N ILE A 453 44.80 -12.52 14.86
CA ILE A 453 43.51 -13.15 14.60
C ILE A 453 43.30 -14.44 15.42
N GLU A 454 44.36 -14.94 16.11
CA GLU A 454 44.32 -16.31 16.65
C GLU A 454 43.49 -16.53 17.93
N GLN A 455 43.28 -15.51 18.75
CA GLN A 455 42.64 -15.75 20.05
C GLN A 455 41.10 -15.70 20.07
N GLU A 456 40.45 -15.35 18.97
CA GLU A 456 38.96 -15.15 18.98
C GLU A 456 38.16 -16.16 18.18
N MET A 457 38.79 -17.18 17.59
CA MET A 457 38.04 -18.25 16.91
C MET A 457 37.14 -19.06 17.85
N ALA A 458 37.49 -19.13 19.12
CA ALA A 458 36.67 -19.79 20.14
C ALA A 458 35.41 -18.94 20.51
N LYS A 459 35.61 -17.62 20.70
CA LYS A 459 34.49 -16.72 21.05
C LYS A 459 33.51 -16.48 19.92
N ALA A 460 33.98 -16.50 18.67
CA ALA A 460 33.07 -16.35 17.51
C ALA A 460 32.15 -17.58 17.31
N LYS A 461 32.58 -18.74 17.79
CA LYS A 461 31.76 -19.97 17.77
C LYS A 461 30.59 -19.88 18.74
N GLU A 462 30.80 -19.29 19.90
CA GLU A 462 29.74 -19.12 20.93
C GLU A 462 28.73 -18.05 20.52
N GLN A 463 29.16 -16.95 19.87
CA GLN A 463 28.24 -15.91 19.37
C GLN A 463 27.42 -16.36 18.16
N TYR A 464 27.89 -17.34 17.40
CA TYR A 464 27.15 -17.85 16.23
C TYR A 464 25.98 -18.77 16.61
N HIS A 465 26.00 -19.35 17.80
CA HIS A 465 24.91 -20.19 18.32
C HIS A 465 23.89 -19.41 19.15
N SER A 466 24.14 -18.13 19.43
CA SER A 466 23.27 -17.28 20.26
C SER A 466 22.45 -16.25 19.46
N ILE A 467 22.55 -16.27 18.11
CA ILE A 467 21.72 -15.51 17.18
C ILE A 467 20.87 -16.48 16.35
#